data_3c8a00ea8ac066b51b12ba358a82a0c2
#
_entry.id   3c8a00ea8ac066b51b12ba358a82a0c2
#
_cell.length_a   1.000
_cell.length_b   1.000
_cell.length_c   1.000
_cell.angle_alpha   90.00
_cell.angle_beta   90.00
_cell.angle_gamma   90.00
#
_symmetry.space_group_name_H-M   'P 1'
#
loop_
_entity.id
_entity.type
_entity.pdbx_description
1 polymer ?
#
loop_
_entity_poly.entity_id
_entity_poly.type
_entity_poly.pdbx_seq_one_letter_code
_entity_poly.pdbx_strand_id
1 'polypeptide(L)'
;MPLSFTASSTSPASAAVDLLAVPVAKGGALGPGADAVDAALGGGLAAFLEETGFDGGLGTTLAVPTAGKLRAQAAILVGIGDPADLTVDGLRRAAAAVAKRSTKATSVATTLAQAGAFGGAALDAAAAAQAVTEGFALGGYQYLDYKGDAKPSKLRRVTLLGAANGAVKDAIARGSVVGEAAVWARDLVNTPAKEKSPAAMAAAAQRYLRGSGVRVQVLDLAQIRAQRLGGVLGVGQGSQQTPRFLKMTHTPSRATGAPLALVGKGVVFDSGGLSLKTGSGMETMKTDMSGGAAVIAAMGTLAKLGVRHKVNAYVPLVENMPSGTAIRPGDVLKIRNGKTVEVLNTDAEGRLILADALSLACEDGAAAIVDLATLTGACMVALGDKIAGLMANDGAWRDQVQTAADRAGEPVWPLPLPKEYRKLLESEIADLKNISSGGYGGALTAGLFLQEFVTPDMPWAHLDIAGPARANGDDGYLVKGGTGFGVRTLIELVTNFDAPARKAPAKKARAKVPAKKAPAKKVAAKKAPARKATARKRAR
;
A
#
# COMPACT_ATOMS: atom_id res chain seq x y z
N MET A 1 4.03 -14.50 -19.95
CA MET A 1 4.22 -13.25 -20.74
C MET A 1 3.15 -12.26 -20.33
N PRO A 2 3.46 -10.97 -20.18
CA PRO A 2 2.47 -9.95 -19.85
C PRO A 2 1.39 -9.86 -20.95
N LEU A 3 0.20 -9.37 -20.57
CA LEU A 3 -0.88 -9.08 -21.51
C LEU A 3 -0.49 -7.86 -22.36
N SER A 4 -0.83 -7.91 -23.65
CA SER A 4 -0.74 -6.75 -24.54
C SER A 4 -2.11 -6.12 -24.74
N PHE A 5 -2.16 -4.79 -24.73
CA PHE A 5 -3.39 -4.02 -24.85
C PHE A 5 -3.34 -3.07 -26.05
N THR A 6 -4.44 -2.96 -26.78
CA THR A 6 -4.57 -2.07 -27.94
C THR A 6 -5.95 -1.44 -27.98
N ALA A 7 -6.06 -0.26 -28.61
CA ALA A 7 -7.34 0.34 -28.98
C ALA A 7 -7.62 0.12 -30.46
N SER A 8 -8.89 -0.10 -30.84
CA SER A 8 -9.30 -0.24 -32.23
C SER A 8 -10.69 0.36 -32.45
N SER A 9 -10.88 1.01 -33.60
CA SER A 9 -12.18 1.46 -34.08
C SER A 9 -12.93 0.40 -34.89
N THR A 10 -12.40 -0.84 -34.99
CA THR A 10 -13.07 -1.97 -35.65
C THR A 10 -14.43 -2.22 -34.98
N SER A 11 -15.47 -2.49 -35.81
CA SER A 11 -16.78 -2.84 -35.27
C SER A 11 -16.74 -4.18 -34.53
N PRO A 12 -17.59 -4.38 -33.52
CA PRO A 12 -17.67 -5.65 -32.79
C PRO A 12 -17.91 -6.86 -33.71
N ALA A 13 -18.76 -6.71 -34.72
CA ALA A 13 -19.04 -7.76 -35.69
C ALA A 13 -17.82 -8.19 -36.52
N SER A 14 -16.87 -7.28 -36.75
CA SER A 14 -15.69 -7.51 -37.58
C SER A 14 -14.43 -7.88 -36.76
N ALA A 15 -14.50 -7.92 -35.42
CA ALA A 15 -13.37 -8.23 -34.55
C ALA A 15 -12.96 -9.70 -34.66
N ALA A 16 -11.79 -9.98 -35.29
CA ALA A 16 -11.23 -11.30 -35.45
C ALA A 16 -10.43 -11.73 -34.22
N VAL A 17 -11.13 -12.27 -33.21
CA VAL A 17 -10.59 -12.68 -31.90
C VAL A 17 -11.23 -13.98 -31.44
N ASP A 18 -10.67 -14.62 -30.43
CA ASP A 18 -11.29 -15.82 -29.86
C ASP A 18 -12.60 -15.46 -29.13
N LEU A 19 -12.59 -14.35 -28.38
CA LEU A 19 -13.76 -13.92 -27.59
C LEU A 19 -14.06 -12.42 -27.79
N LEU A 20 -15.34 -12.11 -27.97
CA LEU A 20 -15.88 -10.76 -27.95
C LEU A 20 -16.63 -10.54 -26.61
N ALA A 21 -16.17 -9.60 -25.78
CA ALA A 21 -16.84 -9.28 -24.51
C ALA A 21 -17.63 -7.98 -24.63
N VAL A 22 -18.94 -8.04 -24.35
CA VAL A 22 -19.86 -6.91 -24.46
C VAL A 22 -20.65 -6.71 -23.16
N PRO A 23 -20.90 -5.45 -22.73
CA PRO A 23 -21.62 -5.15 -21.50
C PRO A 23 -23.11 -5.40 -21.62
N VAL A 24 -23.73 -5.84 -20.51
CA VAL A 24 -25.17 -5.89 -20.30
C VAL A 24 -25.46 -5.19 -18.96
N ALA A 25 -26.38 -4.26 -18.97
CA ALA A 25 -26.80 -3.57 -17.75
C ALA A 25 -27.81 -4.39 -16.96
N LYS A 26 -27.99 -4.05 -15.70
CA LYS A 26 -29.02 -4.66 -14.84
C LYS A 26 -30.40 -4.57 -15.49
N GLY A 27 -31.16 -5.64 -15.40
CA GLY A 27 -32.46 -5.78 -16.10
C GLY A 27 -32.33 -6.23 -17.55
N GLY A 28 -31.13 -6.69 -17.99
CA GLY A 28 -30.92 -7.26 -19.31
C GLY A 28 -30.74 -6.23 -20.43
N ALA A 29 -30.62 -4.92 -20.13
CA ALA A 29 -30.44 -3.92 -21.17
C ALA A 29 -29.10 -4.10 -21.90
N LEU A 30 -29.19 -4.19 -23.22
CA LEU A 30 -28.04 -4.46 -24.11
C LEU A 30 -27.14 -3.23 -24.20
N GLY A 31 -25.88 -3.35 -23.81
CA GLY A 31 -24.89 -2.30 -23.87
C GLY A 31 -24.15 -2.21 -25.21
N PRO A 32 -23.16 -1.31 -25.33
CA PRO A 32 -22.44 -1.06 -26.57
C PRO A 32 -21.84 -2.34 -27.18
N GLY A 33 -22.18 -2.61 -28.45
CA GLY A 33 -21.70 -3.76 -29.21
C GLY A 33 -22.48 -5.07 -29.01
N ALA A 34 -23.47 -5.08 -28.11
CA ALA A 34 -24.32 -6.25 -27.92
C ALA A 34 -25.29 -6.46 -29.09
N ASP A 35 -25.59 -5.40 -29.87
CA ASP A 35 -26.32 -5.46 -31.14
C ASP A 35 -25.70 -6.41 -32.15
N ALA A 36 -24.39 -6.46 -32.23
CA ALA A 36 -23.68 -7.41 -33.10
C ALA A 36 -23.87 -8.87 -32.65
N VAL A 37 -23.96 -9.10 -31.33
CA VAL A 37 -24.23 -10.45 -30.80
C VAL A 37 -25.69 -10.82 -31.02
N ASP A 38 -26.60 -9.90 -30.80
CA ASP A 38 -28.03 -10.07 -31.02
C ASP A 38 -28.34 -10.42 -32.49
N ALA A 39 -27.75 -9.66 -33.43
CA ALA A 39 -27.88 -9.96 -34.87
C ALA A 39 -27.35 -11.36 -35.20
N ALA A 40 -26.26 -11.81 -34.61
CA ALA A 40 -25.74 -13.16 -34.80
C ALA A 40 -26.69 -14.25 -34.29
N LEU A 41 -27.50 -13.95 -33.27
CA LEU A 41 -28.53 -14.83 -32.73
C LEU A 41 -29.88 -14.68 -33.46
N GLY A 42 -29.96 -13.83 -34.49
CA GLY A 42 -31.20 -13.58 -35.24
C GLY A 42 -32.21 -12.74 -34.47
N GLY A 43 -31.75 -11.86 -33.59
CA GLY A 43 -32.60 -10.99 -32.74
C GLY A 43 -33.11 -11.66 -31.44
N GLY A 44 -32.54 -12.82 -31.09
CA GLY A 44 -33.00 -13.62 -29.95
C GLY A 44 -32.23 -13.39 -28.65
N LEU A 45 -31.36 -12.39 -28.57
CA LEU A 45 -30.50 -12.19 -27.37
C LEU A 45 -31.30 -11.85 -26.12
N ALA A 46 -32.33 -10.98 -26.24
CA ALA A 46 -33.16 -10.60 -25.09
C ALA A 46 -33.90 -11.81 -24.50
N ALA A 47 -34.52 -12.65 -25.36
CA ALA A 47 -35.19 -13.88 -24.93
C ALA A 47 -34.21 -14.87 -24.29
N PHE A 48 -32.98 -14.97 -24.82
CA PHE A 48 -31.93 -15.81 -24.25
C PHE A 48 -31.46 -15.34 -22.87
N LEU A 49 -31.40 -14.02 -22.64
CA LEU A 49 -31.08 -13.47 -21.32
C LEU A 49 -32.16 -13.80 -20.29
N GLU A 50 -33.42 -13.67 -20.69
CA GLU A 50 -34.59 -14.00 -19.84
C GLU A 50 -34.61 -15.50 -19.50
N GLU A 51 -34.46 -16.37 -20.50
CA GLU A 51 -34.42 -17.83 -20.33
C GLU A 51 -33.28 -18.28 -19.39
N THR A 52 -32.10 -17.66 -19.51
CA THR A 52 -30.93 -17.99 -18.68
C THR A 52 -30.95 -17.32 -17.32
N GLY A 53 -31.88 -16.40 -17.06
CA GLY A 53 -31.92 -15.60 -15.85
C GLY A 53 -30.72 -14.64 -15.68
N PHE A 54 -30.08 -14.24 -16.79
CA PHE A 54 -28.95 -13.33 -16.76
C PHE A 54 -29.43 -11.87 -16.70
N ASP A 55 -29.35 -11.29 -15.52
CA ASP A 55 -29.88 -9.95 -15.21
C ASP A 55 -28.86 -8.80 -15.40
N GLY A 56 -27.62 -9.08 -15.79
CA GLY A 56 -26.57 -8.06 -15.94
C GLY A 56 -25.99 -7.54 -14.62
N GLY A 57 -26.14 -8.26 -13.52
CA GLY A 57 -25.50 -7.89 -12.24
C GLY A 57 -23.98 -7.72 -12.38
N LEU A 58 -23.41 -6.73 -11.67
CA LEU A 58 -22.00 -6.34 -11.83
C LEU A 58 -21.03 -7.53 -11.67
N GLY A 59 -20.23 -7.77 -12.71
CA GLY A 59 -19.21 -8.84 -12.72
C GLY A 59 -19.77 -10.23 -13.00
N THR A 60 -21.06 -10.40 -13.28
CA THR A 60 -21.63 -11.65 -13.81
C THR A 60 -21.21 -11.86 -15.24
N THR A 61 -21.09 -13.10 -15.71
CA THR A 61 -20.71 -13.40 -17.11
C THR A 61 -21.53 -14.55 -17.68
N LEU A 62 -21.97 -14.42 -18.93
CA LEU A 62 -22.65 -15.44 -19.70
C LEU A 62 -21.94 -15.65 -21.04
N ALA A 63 -21.57 -16.88 -21.36
CA ALA A 63 -20.96 -17.21 -22.66
C ALA A 63 -22.03 -17.52 -23.70
N VAL A 64 -21.87 -16.97 -24.89
CA VAL A 64 -22.81 -17.13 -26.03
C VAL A 64 -22.04 -17.64 -27.25
N PRO A 65 -22.39 -18.82 -27.80
CA PRO A 65 -21.82 -19.30 -29.02
C PRO A 65 -22.22 -18.40 -30.21
N THR A 66 -21.26 -18.03 -31.07
CA THR A 66 -21.55 -17.21 -32.26
C THR A 66 -21.87 -18.04 -33.50
N ALA A 67 -21.66 -19.35 -33.43
CA ALA A 67 -21.94 -20.31 -34.50
C ALA A 67 -21.39 -19.89 -35.90
N GLY A 68 -20.25 -19.17 -35.89
CA GLY A 68 -19.60 -18.66 -37.10
C GLY A 68 -20.25 -17.44 -37.74
N LYS A 69 -21.30 -16.87 -37.10
CA LYS A 69 -21.99 -15.65 -37.59
C LYS A 69 -21.28 -14.36 -37.24
N LEU A 70 -20.30 -14.41 -36.29
CA LEU A 70 -19.34 -13.36 -36.03
C LEU A 70 -17.93 -13.84 -36.34
N ARG A 71 -17.00 -12.92 -36.54
CA ARG A 71 -15.57 -13.25 -36.67
C ARG A 71 -14.96 -13.69 -35.32
N ALA A 72 -15.52 -13.27 -34.21
CA ALA A 72 -15.22 -13.81 -32.89
C ALA A 72 -15.81 -15.24 -32.76
N GLN A 73 -15.03 -16.17 -32.17
CA GLN A 73 -15.47 -17.58 -32.06
C GLN A 73 -16.61 -17.75 -31.05
N ALA A 74 -16.63 -16.90 -29.97
CA ALA A 74 -17.72 -16.83 -29.03
C ALA A 74 -17.83 -15.40 -28.45
N ALA A 75 -18.99 -15.09 -27.85
CA ALA A 75 -19.18 -13.86 -27.12
C ALA A 75 -19.25 -14.13 -25.61
N ILE A 76 -18.87 -13.14 -24.82
CA ILE A 76 -19.09 -13.09 -23.37
C ILE A 76 -19.92 -11.86 -23.10
N LEU A 77 -21.12 -12.06 -22.58
CA LEU A 77 -21.92 -11.01 -21.99
C LEU A 77 -21.40 -10.78 -20.58
N VAL A 78 -21.18 -9.52 -20.21
CA VAL A 78 -20.67 -9.17 -18.87
C VAL A 78 -21.55 -8.14 -18.22
N GLY A 79 -22.05 -8.44 -17.03
CA GLY A 79 -22.87 -7.55 -16.22
C GLY A 79 -22.08 -6.34 -15.74
N ILE A 80 -22.64 -5.15 -15.93
CA ILE A 80 -22.08 -3.88 -15.42
C ILE A 80 -22.90 -3.28 -14.27
N GLY A 81 -23.96 -3.96 -13.82
CA GLY A 81 -24.88 -3.42 -12.83
C GLY A 81 -25.77 -2.31 -13.40
N ASP A 82 -26.26 -1.45 -12.51
CA ASP A 82 -27.00 -0.25 -12.92
C ASP A 82 -26.02 0.76 -13.54
N PRO A 83 -26.25 1.22 -14.77
CA PRO A 83 -25.38 2.22 -15.41
C PRO A 83 -25.29 3.54 -14.64
N ALA A 84 -26.34 3.95 -13.95
CA ALA A 84 -26.34 5.19 -13.15
C ALA A 84 -25.38 5.12 -11.96
N ASP A 85 -25.14 3.92 -11.42
CA ASP A 85 -24.21 3.66 -10.31
C ASP A 85 -22.84 3.18 -10.78
N LEU A 86 -22.60 3.11 -12.11
CA LEU A 86 -21.36 2.58 -12.65
C LEU A 86 -20.17 3.48 -12.33
N THR A 87 -19.19 2.93 -11.64
CA THR A 87 -17.94 3.61 -11.29
C THR A 87 -16.76 3.09 -12.10
N VAL A 88 -15.64 3.79 -12.06
CA VAL A 88 -14.36 3.32 -12.60
C VAL A 88 -13.97 1.98 -12.00
N ASP A 89 -14.21 1.76 -10.69
CA ASP A 89 -13.96 0.45 -10.05
C ASP A 89 -14.94 -0.63 -10.53
N GLY A 90 -16.19 -0.28 -10.79
CA GLY A 90 -17.17 -1.19 -11.39
C GLY A 90 -16.72 -1.71 -12.76
N LEU A 91 -16.20 -0.84 -13.63
CA LEU A 91 -15.61 -1.26 -14.91
C LEU A 91 -14.38 -2.17 -14.74
N ARG A 92 -13.53 -1.86 -13.75
CA ARG A 92 -12.38 -2.70 -13.41
C ARG A 92 -12.81 -4.11 -12.98
N ARG A 93 -13.89 -4.21 -12.17
CA ARG A 93 -14.48 -5.50 -11.74
C ARG A 93 -15.10 -6.27 -12.89
N ALA A 94 -15.84 -5.61 -13.77
CA ALA A 94 -16.44 -6.23 -14.97
C ALA A 94 -15.34 -6.77 -15.90
N ALA A 95 -14.29 -6.00 -16.17
CA ALA A 95 -13.16 -6.43 -16.99
C ALA A 95 -12.40 -7.62 -16.36
N ALA A 96 -12.24 -7.64 -15.04
CA ALA A 96 -11.63 -8.75 -14.34
C ALA A 96 -12.45 -10.04 -14.45
N ALA A 97 -13.78 -9.96 -14.43
CA ALA A 97 -14.65 -11.11 -14.63
C ALA A 97 -14.46 -11.71 -16.05
N VAL A 98 -14.34 -10.86 -17.07
CA VAL A 98 -14.02 -11.30 -18.43
C VAL A 98 -12.64 -11.98 -18.47
N ALA A 99 -11.61 -11.39 -17.85
CA ALA A 99 -10.27 -11.96 -17.80
C ALA A 99 -10.25 -13.37 -17.18
N LYS A 100 -10.94 -13.54 -16.04
CA LYS A 100 -11.08 -14.85 -15.36
C LYS A 100 -11.78 -15.89 -16.23
N ARG A 101 -12.75 -15.49 -17.05
CA ARG A 101 -13.50 -16.36 -17.94
C ARG A 101 -12.71 -16.71 -19.21
N SER A 102 -11.73 -15.88 -19.57
CA SER A 102 -10.99 -15.96 -20.85
C SER A 102 -9.70 -16.80 -20.78
N THR A 103 -9.50 -17.62 -19.77
CA THR A 103 -8.23 -18.34 -19.53
C THR A 103 -7.83 -19.31 -20.66
N LYS A 104 -8.80 -19.80 -21.44
CA LYS A 104 -8.57 -20.71 -22.59
C LYS A 104 -8.38 -19.97 -23.91
N ALA A 105 -8.80 -18.72 -24.02
CA ALA A 105 -8.65 -17.88 -25.19
C ALA A 105 -7.26 -17.24 -25.26
N THR A 106 -6.78 -16.92 -26.42
CA THR A 106 -5.52 -16.20 -26.66
C THR A 106 -5.76 -14.70 -26.87
N SER A 107 -6.95 -14.34 -27.33
CA SER A 107 -7.34 -12.96 -27.64
C SER A 107 -8.76 -12.63 -27.24
N VAL A 108 -8.96 -11.40 -26.73
CA VAL A 108 -10.27 -10.83 -26.38
C VAL A 108 -10.38 -9.46 -27.03
N ALA A 109 -11.54 -9.16 -27.63
CA ALA A 109 -11.94 -7.80 -27.94
C ALA A 109 -13.09 -7.40 -27.01
N THR A 110 -13.17 -6.14 -26.60
CA THR A 110 -14.23 -5.71 -25.67
C THR A 110 -14.68 -4.27 -25.91
N THR A 111 -15.97 -4.03 -25.73
CA THR A 111 -16.58 -2.71 -25.74
C THR A 111 -16.82 -2.14 -24.33
N LEU A 112 -16.33 -2.81 -23.28
CA LEU A 112 -16.56 -2.40 -21.88
C LEU A 112 -16.21 -0.95 -21.59
N ALA A 113 -15.16 -0.38 -22.19
CA ALA A 113 -14.82 1.02 -21.98
C ALA A 113 -15.91 1.98 -22.45
N GLN A 114 -16.70 1.60 -23.46
CA GLN A 114 -17.84 2.40 -23.95
C GLN A 114 -19.02 2.40 -22.98
N ALA A 115 -19.11 1.42 -22.07
CA ALA A 115 -20.14 1.38 -21.05
C ALA A 115 -20.06 2.58 -20.09
N GLY A 116 -18.91 3.22 -19.99
CA GLY A 116 -18.73 4.45 -19.21
C GLY A 116 -19.59 5.65 -19.66
N ALA A 117 -20.14 5.60 -20.89
CA ALA A 117 -21.06 6.61 -21.43
C ALA A 117 -22.43 6.01 -21.80
N PHE A 118 -22.80 4.83 -21.29
CA PHE A 118 -24.01 4.11 -21.61
C PHE A 118 -25.05 4.19 -20.51
N GLY A 119 -26.32 4.36 -20.86
CA GLY A 119 -27.45 4.21 -19.93
C GLY A 119 -27.47 5.18 -18.75
N GLY A 120 -26.88 6.37 -18.89
CA GLY A 120 -26.77 7.34 -17.81
C GLY A 120 -25.44 7.36 -17.09
N ALA A 121 -24.52 6.42 -17.36
CA ALA A 121 -23.15 6.50 -16.89
C ALA A 121 -22.43 7.74 -17.49
N ALA A 122 -21.62 8.42 -16.68
CA ALA A 122 -20.92 9.66 -17.07
C ALA A 122 -19.42 9.58 -16.74
N LEU A 123 -18.76 8.47 -17.12
CA LEU A 123 -17.33 8.29 -16.88
C LEU A 123 -16.52 8.86 -18.05
N ASP A 124 -15.39 9.46 -17.73
CA ASP A 124 -14.41 9.86 -18.74
C ASP A 124 -13.91 8.65 -19.54
N ALA A 125 -13.83 8.77 -20.86
CA ALA A 125 -13.46 7.67 -21.76
C ALA A 125 -12.04 7.14 -21.52
N ALA A 126 -11.09 8.01 -21.16
CA ALA A 126 -9.74 7.61 -20.82
C ALA A 126 -9.70 6.87 -19.47
N ALA A 127 -10.44 7.38 -18.46
CA ALA A 127 -10.56 6.69 -17.17
C ALA A 127 -11.22 5.31 -17.32
N ALA A 128 -12.26 5.19 -18.15
CA ALA A 128 -12.92 3.93 -18.44
C ALA A 128 -11.96 2.93 -19.15
N ALA A 129 -11.18 3.40 -20.12
CA ALA A 129 -10.20 2.57 -20.82
C ALA A 129 -9.06 2.11 -19.90
N GLN A 130 -8.56 2.99 -19.02
CA GLN A 130 -7.58 2.63 -18.00
C GLN A 130 -8.14 1.55 -17.06
N ALA A 131 -9.36 1.75 -16.53
CA ALA A 131 -10.00 0.81 -15.62
C ALA A 131 -10.18 -0.59 -16.22
N VAL A 132 -10.63 -0.66 -17.48
CA VAL A 132 -10.78 -1.92 -18.20
C VAL A 132 -9.42 -2.61 -18.37
N THR A 133 -8.39 -1.86 -18.74
CA THR A 133 -7.03 -2.39 -18.90
C THR A 133 -6.48 -2.95 -17.58
N GLU A 134 -6.60 -2.18 -16.47
CA GLU A 134 -6.23 -2.64 -15.14
C GLU A 134 -7.02 -3.89 -14.72
N GLY A 135 -8.33 -3.90 -14.98
CA GLY A 135 -9.22 -5.01 -14.66
C GLY A 135 -8.79 -6.32 -15.32
N PHE A 136 -8.42 -6.28 -16.60
CA PHE A 136 -7.86 -7.46 -17.31
C PHE A 136 -6.53 -7.91 -16.72
N ALA A 137 -5.62 -7.00 -16.41
CA ALA A 137 -4.32 -7.31 -15.81
C ALA A 137 -4.47 -7.94 -14.43
N LEU A 138 -5.27 -7.33 -13.56
CA LEU A 138 -5.48 -7.77 -12.19
C LEU A 138 -6.32 -9.04 -12.08
N GLY A 139 -7.39 -9.15 -12.89
CA GLY A 139 -8.29 -10.31 -12.90
C GLY A 139 -7.70 -11.53 -13.57
N GLY A 140 -6.77 -11.33 -14.52
CA GLY A 140 -6.02 -12.40 -15.17
C GLY A 140 -4.87 -12.96 -14.35
N TYR A 141 -4.59 -12.38 -13.18
CA TYR A 141 -3.48 -12.80 -12.32
C TYR A 141 -3.66 -14.22 -11.77
N GLN A 142 -2.59 -15.00 -11.81
CA GLN A 142 -2.50 -16.34 -11.26
C GLN A 142 -1.11 -16.54 -10.63
N TYR A 143 -1.05 -17.04 -9.40
CA TYR A 143 0.21 -17.45 -8.77
C TYR A 143 0.31 -18.97 -8.82
N LEU A 144 1.17 -19.49 -9.69
CA LEU A 144 1.21 -20.92 -10.05
C LEU A 144 2.58 -21.58 -9.83
N ASP A 145 3.57 -20.86 -9.33
CA ASP A 145 4.99 -21.28 -9.30
C ASP A 145 5.23 -22.62 -8.58
N TYR A 146 4.31 -23.01 -7.68
CA TYR A 146 4.44 -24.24 -6.88
C TYR A 146 3.35 -25.29 -7.19
N LYS A 147 2.65 -25.13 -8.33
CA LYS A 147 1.61 -26.10 -8.75
C LYS A 147 2.05 -26.87 -9.97
N GLY A 148 2.39 -28.17 -9.79
CA GLY A 148 2.92 -29.00 -10.86
C GLY A 148 1.95 -29.28 -12.03
N ASP A 149 0.63 -29.26 -11.76
CA ASP A 149 -0.44 -29.50 -12.74
C ASP A 149 -1.13 -28.22 -13.22
N ALA A 150 -0.55 -27.06 -12.93
CA ALA A 150 -1.13 -25.76 -13.23
C ALA A 150 -1.32 -25.56 -14.74
N LYS A 151 -2.49 -25.04 -15.09
CA LYS A 151 -2.82 -24.62 -16.46
C LYS A 151 -2.85 -23.08 -16.52
N PRO A 152 -1.73 -22.44 -16.90
CA PRO A 152 -1.69 -20.98 -16.97
C PRO A 152 -2.66 -20.46 -18.03
N SER A 153 -3.19 -19.26 -17.80
CA SER A 153 -4.04 -18.57 -18.75
C SER A 153 -3.32 -18.44 -20.12
N LYS A 154 -4.05 -18.74 -21.19
CA LYS A 154 -3.57 -18.56 -22.57
C LYS A 154 -3.77 -17.15 -23.08
N LEU A 155 -4.52 -16.29 -22.38
CA LEU A 155 -4.80 -14.91 -22.81
C LEU A 155 -3.49 -14.12 -22.96
N ARG A 156 -3.34 -13.47 -24.12
CA ARG A 156 -2.16 -12.67 -24.47
C ARG A 156 -2.50 -11.29 -24.99
N ARG A 157 -3.65 -11.13 -25.63
CA ARG A 157 -4.04 -9.87 -26.28
C ARG A 157 -5.44 -9.45 -25.86
N VAL A 158 -5.58 -8.16 -25.52
CA VAL A 158 -6.88 -7.54 -25.25
C VAL A 158 -6.99 -6.30 -26.14
N THR A 159 -8.06 -6.21 -26.91
CA THR A 159 -8.36 -5.05 -27.78
C THR A 159 -9.58 -4.33 -27.25
N LEU A 160 -9.43 -3.07 -26.85
CA LEU A 160 -10.53 -2.21 -26.48
C LEU A 160 -11.11 -1.63 -27.77
N LEU A 161 -12.38 -1.94 -28.05
CA LEU A 161 -13.12 -1.46 -29.22
C LEU A 161 -13.77 -0.13 -28.92
N GLY A 162 -13.84 0.77 -29.91
CA GLY A 162 -14.47 2.09 -29.79
C GLY A 162 -13.51 3.24 -30.09
N ALA A 163 -13.48 4.27 -29.26
CA ALA A 163 -12.58 5.39 -29.44
C ALA A 163 -11.10 4.95 -29.37
N ALA A 164 -10.32 5.27 -30.40
CA ALA A 164 -8.89 4.94 -30.48
C ALA A 164 -8.02 6.20 -30.62
N ASN A 165 -8.46 7.32 -30.02
CA ASN A 165 -7.72 8.59 -30.00
C ASN A 165 -6.49 8.54 -29.06
N GLY A 166 -5.68 9.60 -29.07
CA GLY A 166 -4.46 9.68 -28.26
C GLY A 166 -4.71 9.48 -26.78
N ALA A 167 -5.71 10.16 -26.21
CA ALA A 167 -6.01 10.09 -24.78
C ALA A 167 -6.40 8.66 -24.31
N VAL A 168 -7.18 7.94 -25.11
CA VAL A 168 -7.54 6.54 -24.82
C VAL A 168 -6.31 5.63 -24.92
N LYS A 169 -5.44 5.83 -25.94
CA LYS A 169 -4.22 5.04 -26.07
C LYS A 169 -3.26 5.26 -24.89
N ASP A 170 -3.10 6.51 -24.45
CA ASP A 170 -2.28 6.87 -23.30
C ASP A 170 -2.85 6.27 -22.00
N ALA A 171 -4.17 6.29 -21.85
CA ALA A 171 -4.85 5.66 -20.70
C ALA A 171 -4.68 4.15 -20.66
N ILE A 172 -4.75 3.47 -21.80
CA ILE A 172 -4.46 2.04 -21.92
C ILE A 172 -2.98 1.76 -21.56
N ALA A 173 -2.04 2.55 -22.05
CA ALA A 173 -0.63 2.41 -21.72
C ALA A 173 -0.40 2.60 -20.21
N ARG A 174 -1.03 3.63 -19.61
CA ARG A 174 -1.01 3.85 -18.16
C ARG A 174 -1.59 2.66 -17.40
N GLY A 175 -2.77 2.17 -17.77
CA GLY A 175 -3.42 1.02 -17.12
C GLY A 175 -2.58 -0.26 -17.20
N SER A 176 -1.87 -0.48 -18.31
CA SER A 176 -0.91 -1.60 -18.44
C SER A 176 0.24 -1.49 -17.44
N VAL A 177 0.87 -0.31 -17.35
CA VAL A 177 1.97 -0.06 -16.39
C VAL A 177 1.51 -0.24 -14.95
N VAL A 178 0.35 0.30 -14.58
CA VAL A 178 -0.25 0.20 -13.24
C VAL A 178 -0.60 -1.25 -12.90
N GLY A 179 -1.25 -1.95 -13.82
CA GLY A 179 -1.63 -3.36 -13.65
C GLY A 179 -0.42 -4.27 -13.49
N GLU A 180 0.61 -4.11 -14.34
CA GLU A 180 1.86 -4.87 -14.24
C GLU A 180 2.58 -4.65 -12.91
N ALA A 181 2.62 -3.40 -12.41
CA ALA A 181 3.23 -3.08 -11.12
C ALA A 181 2.49 -3.77 -9.96
N ALA A 182 1.15 -3.73 -9.97
CA ALA A 182 0.36 -4.41 -8.95
C ALA A 182 0.50 -5.93 -9.01
N VAL A 183 0.58 -6.52 -10.21
CA VAL A 183 0.86 -7.96 -10.41
C VAL A 183 2.24 -8.33 -9.85
N TRP A 184 3.26 -7.54 -10.14
CA TRP A 184 4.60 -7.77 -9.58
C TRP A 184 4.62 -7.74 -8.03
N ALA A 185 3.91 -6.79 -7.43
CA ALA A 185 3.77 -6.74 -5.98
C ALA A 185 3.05 -8.00 -5.43
N ARG A 186 1.99 -8.47 -6.11
CA ARG A 186 1.29 -9.72 -5.75
C ARG A 186 2.21 -10.94 -5.80
N ASP A 187 3.04 -11.07 -6.84
CA ASP A 187 4.01 -12.15 -6.96
C ASP A 187 4.96 -12.16 -5.76
N LEU A 188 5.50 -10.99 -5.43
CA LEU A 188 6.44 -10.86 -4.32
C LEU A 188 5.77 -11.20 -2.97
N VAL A 189 4.54 -10.72 -2.73
CA VAL A 189 3.77 -11.01 -1.51
C VAL A 189 3.43 -12.50 -1.40
N ASN A 190 3.07 -13.15 -2.52
CA ASN A 190 2.69 -14.56 -2.55
C ASN A 190 3.88 -15.52 -2.45
N THR A 191 5.08 -15.06 -2.81
CA THR A 191 6.31 -15.87 -2.70
C THR A 191 6.50 -16.38 -1.27
N PRO A 192 6.76 -17.68 -1.05
CA PRO A 192 7.06 -18.23 0.27
C PRO A 192 8.24 -17.53 0.94
N ALA A 193 8.19 -17.40 2.27
CA ALA A 193 9.23 -16.69 3.03
C ALA A 193 10.63 -17.31 2.85
N LYS A 194 10.72 -18.64 2.71
CA LYS A 194 11.97 -19.35 2.44
C LYS A 194 12.70 -18.80 1.20
N GLU A 195 11.95 -18.44 0.16
CA GLU A 195 12.50 -17.93 -1.11
C GLU A 195 12.66 -16.39 -1.11
N LYS A 196 12.19 -15.74 -0.06
CA LYS A 196 12.07 -14.28 0.04
C LYS A 196 12.82 -13.72 1.26
N SER A 197 14.07 -14.14 1.48
CA SER A 197 14.91 -13.52 2.51
C SER A 197 15.10 -12.01 2.26
N PRO A 198 15.54 -11.21 3.26
CA PRO A 198 15.86 -9.79 3.05
C PRO A 198 16.77 -9.55 1.85
N ALA A 199 17.79 -10.40 1.67
CA ALA A 199 18.71 -10.33 0.53
C ALA A 199 18.00 -10.67 -0.79
N ALA A 200 17.17 -11.71 -0.82
CA ALA A 200 16.42 -12.13 -2.01
C ALA A 200 15.41 -11.05 -2.45
N MET A 201 14.70 -10.45 -1.49
CA MET A 201 13.78 -9.34 -1.76
C MET A 201 14.52 -8.10 -2.28
N ALA A 202 15.68 -7.76 -1.70
CA ALA A 202 16.51 -6.67 -2.20
C ALA A 202 16.98 -6.94 -3.65
N ALA A 203 17.42 -8.16 -3.96
CA ALA A 203 17.81 -8.55 -5.31
C ALA A 203 16.62 -8.53 -6.30
N ALA A 204 15.43 -8.93 -5.86
CA ALA A 204 14.21 -8.82 -6.67
C ALA A 204 13.87 -7.37 -7.01
N ALA A 205 13.96 -6.46 -6.03
CA ALA A 205 13.80 -5.02 -6.22
C ALA A 205 14.83 -4.46 -7.22
N GLN A 206 16.10 -4.81 -7.10
CA GLN A 206 17.15 -4.38 -8.04
C GLN A 206 16.87 -4.87 -9.47
N ARG A 207 16.41 -6.12 -9.64
CA ARG A 207 16.05 -6.66 -10.97
C ARG A 207 14.85 -5.93 -11.56
N TYR A 208 13.80 -5.72 -10.77
CA TYR A 208 12.58 -5.05 -11.21
C TYR A 208 12.83 -3.59 -11.61
N LEU A 209 13.67 -2.89 -10.85
CA LEU A 209 13.97 -1.48 -11.08
C LEU A 209 15.08 -1.23 -12.11
N ARG A 210 15.67 -2.29 -12.67
CA ARG A 210 16.71 -2.14 -13.71
C ARG A 210 16.14 -1.46 -14.95
N GLY A 211 16.76 -0.36 -15.37
CA GLY A 211 16.33 0.42 -16.53
C GLY A 211 15.11 1.31 -16.28
N SER A 212 14.58 1.37 -15.06
CA SER A 212 13.44 2.24 -14.70
C SER A 212 13.82 3.71 -14.44
N GLY A 213 15.10 4.07 -14.49
CA GLY A 213 15.56 5.42 -14.11
C GLY A 213 15.61 5.64 -12.58
N VAL A 214 15.37 4.62 -11.78
CA VAL A 214 15.47 4.66 -10.31
C VAL A 214 16.83 4.16 -9.87
N ARG A 215 17.56 4.97 -9.09
CA ARG A 215 18.80 4.53 -8.43
C ARG A 215 18.44 3.73 -7.19
N VAL A 216 18.97 2.52 -7.08
CA VAL A 216 18.76 1.61 -5.94
C VAL A 216 20.06 1.45 -5.17
N GLN A 217 20.02 1.78 -3.89
CA GLN A 217 21.07 1.50 -2.92
C GLN A 217 20.56 0.44 -1.95
N VAL A 218 21.32 -0.62 -1.77
CA VAL A 218 21.05 -1.69 -0.79
C VAL A 218 22.09 -1.58 0.31
N LEU A 219 21.66 -1.23 1.51
CA LEU A 219 22.55 -1.23 2.68
C LEU A 219 22.63 -2.65 3.24
N ASP A 220 23.84 -3.13 3.45
CA ASP A 220 24.14 -4.36 4.16
C ASP A 220 24.17 -4.14 5.69
N LEU A 221 24.41 -5.21 6.45
CA LEU A 221 24.44 -5.16 7.91
C LEU A 221 25.49 -4.18 8.46
N ALA A 222 26.67 -4.09 7.83
CA ALA A 222 27.72 -3.17 8.26
C ALA A 222 27.31 -1.71 8.05
N GLN A 223 26.72 -1.42 6.91
CA GLN A 223 26.19 -0.09 6.56
C GLN A 223 24.97 0.30 7.43
N ILE A 224 24.08 -0.67 7.75
CA ILE A 224 22.96 -0.47 8.67
C ILE A 224 23.48 -0.09 10.06
N ARG A 225 24.51 -0.78 10.56
CA ARG A 225 25.20 -0.44 11.83
C ARG A 225 25.82 0.95 11.78
N ALA A 226 26.58 1.25 10.72
CA ALA A 226 27.21 2.56 10.54
C ALA A 226 26.20 3.70 10.51
N GLN A 227 25.03 3.46 9.94
CA GLN A 227 23.92 4.42 9.92
C GLN A 227 23.05 4.41 11.19
N ARG A 228 23.39 3.58 12.18
CA ARG A 228 22.69 3.51 13.48
C ARG A 228 21.17 3.27 13.35
N LEU A 229 20.77 2.36 12.46
CA LEU A 229 19.39 1.96 12.27
C LEU A 229 19.01 0.91 13.35
N GLY A 230 18.78 1.36 14.58
CA GLY A 230 18.68 0.50 15.75
C GLY A 230 17.41 -0.35 15.78
N GLY A 231 16.31 0.13 15.22
CA GLY A 231 15.08 -0.66 15.06
C GLY A 231 15.28 -1.83 14.08
N VAL A 232 15.91 -1.56 12.93
CA VAL A 232 16.24 -2.60 11.93
C VAL A 232 17.21 -3.63 12.50
N LEU A 233 18.23 -3.20 13.24
CA LEU A 233 19.21 -4.09 13.88
C LEU A 233 18.52 -4.95 14.95
N GLY A 234 17.73 -4.35 15.84
CA GLY A 234 17.09 -5.04 16.95
C GLY A 234 16.10 -6.10 16.47
N VAL A 235 15.24 -5.79 15.50
CA VAL A 235 14.29 -6.77 14.96
C VAL A 235 15.01 -7.89 14.21
N GLY A 236 15.97 -7.54 13.35
CA GLY A 236 16.63 -8.52 12.49
C GLY A 236 17.67 -9.41 13.18
N GLN A 237 18.08 -9.10 14.43
CA GLN A 237 19.17 -9.84 15.09
C GLN A 237 18.80 -11.29 15.48
N GLY A 238 17.50 -11.60 15.56
CA GLY A 238 17.01 -12.94 15.87
C GLY A 238 17.06 -13.91 14.70
N SER A 239 17.21 -13.42 13.48
CA SER A 239 17.26 -14.25 12.28
C SER A 239 18.69 -14.56 11.83
N GLN A 240 18.88 -15.72 11.21
CA GLN A 240 20.10 -16.02 10.45
C GLN A 240 20.18 -15.22 9.14
N GLN A 241 19.04 -14.72 8.65
CA GLN A 241 18.94 -13.88 7.46
C GLN A 241 19.26 -12.42 7.82
N THR A 242 20.48 -11.96 7.43
CA THR A 242 20.91 -10.61 7.79
C THR A 242 20.01 -9.53 7.18
N PRO A 243 19.68 -8.47 7.92
CA PRO A 243 18.89 -7.35 7.43
C PRO A 243 19.46 -6.71 6.17
N ARG A 244 18.58 -6.11 5.38
CA ARG A 244 18.92 -5.18 4.30
C ARG A 244 18.08 -3.92 4.46
N PHE A 245 18.54 -2.84 3.87
CA PHE A 245 17.76 -1.61 3.81
C PHE A 245 17.83 -1.06 2.39
N LEU A 246 16.69 -0.88 1.75
CA LEU A 246 16.60 -0.31 0.41
C LEU A 246 16.38 1.20 0.50
N LYS A 247 17.25 1.97 -0.16
CA LYS A 247 17.04 3.38 -0.45
C LYS A 247 16.96 3.53 -1.97
N MET A 248 15.83 4.00 -2.44
CA MET A 248 15.55 4.16 -3.87
C MET A 248 15.30 5.63 -4.17
N THR A 249 15.82 6.13 -5.30
CA THR A 249 15.73 7.54 -5.65
C THR A 249 15.38 7.71 -7.11
N HIS A 250 14.29 8.41 -7.39
CA HIS A 250 13.92 8.92 -8.69
C HIS A 250 14.20 10.42 -8.75
N THR A 251 15.09 10.84 -9.65
CA THR A 251 15.49 12.24 -9.81
C THR A 251 15.44 12.62 -11.30
N PRO A 252 14.30 13.08 -11.80
CA PRO A 252 14.17 13.56 -13.19
C PRO A 252 15.08 14.77 -13.44
N SER A 253 15.55 14.91 -14.68
CA SER A 253 16.57 15.91 -15.07
C SER A 253 16.22 17.37 -14.77
N ARG A 254 14.93 17.71 -14.67
CA ARG A 254 14.44 19.07 -14.38
C ARG A 254 13.67 19.16 -13.07
N ALA A 255 13.78 18.16 -12.21
CA ALA A 255 13.06 18.16 -10.95
C ALA A 255 13.60 19.23 -9.99
N THR A 256 12.71 20.04 -9.45
CA THR A 256 12.99 21.04 -8.41
C THR A 256 12.33 20.63 -7.09
N GLY A 257 12.65 21.34 -6.01
CA GLY A 257 12.03 21.11 -4.71
C GLY A 257 12.55 19.86 -3.97
N ALA A 258 12.00 19.66 -2.78
CA ALA A 258 12.27 18.53 -1.92
C ALA A 258 11.53 17.27 -2.41
N PRO A 259 12.05 16.05 -2.17
CA PRO A 259 11.43 14.81 -2.63
C PRO A 259 10.16 14.47 -1.84
N LEU A 260 9.17 13.84 -2.49
CA LEU A 260 8.18 13.03 -1.78
C LEU A 260 8.88 11.76 -1.26
N ALA A 261 8.65 11.39 -0.01
CA ALA A 261 9.18 10.17 0.57
C ALA A 261 8.09 9.09 0.70
N LEU A 262 8.40 7.89 0.18
CA LEU A 262 7.60 6.69 0.32
C LEU A 262 8.32 5.74 1.28
N VAL A 263 7.63 5.25 2.31
CA VAL A 263 8.20 4.31 3.26
C VAL A 263 7.36 3.04 3.28
N GLY A 264 7.99 1.86 3.26
CA GLY A 264 7.25 0.60 3.22
C GLY A 264 7.78 -0.42 4.21
N LYS A 265 6.89 -1.02 5.02
CA LYS A 265 7.24 -2.13 5.91
C LYS A 265 7.70 -3.33 5.08
N GLY A 266 8.88 -3.87 5.42
CA GLY A 266 9.50 -4.98 4.72
C GLY A 266 9.88 -6.15 5.64
N VAL A 267 8.98 -6.60 6.50
CA VAL A 267 9.17 -7.81 7.31
C VAL A 267 8.86 -9.03 6.44
N VAL A 268 9.89 -9.70 5.93
CA VAL A 268 9.72 -10.78 4.93
C VAL A 268 9.04 -12.03 5.50
N PHE A 269 9.18 -12.23 6.81
CA PHE A 269 8.42 -13.17 7.61
C PHE A 269 8.37 -12.70 9.06
N ASP A 270 7.19 -12.77 9.68
CA ASP A 270 6.98 -12.37 11.05
C ASP A 270 6.45 -13.54 11.91
N SER A 271 7.34 -14.11 12.72
CA SER A 271 6.95 -15.11 13.71
C SER A 271 6.44 -14.50 15.03
N GLY A 272 6.55 -13.17 15.18
CA GLY A 272 6.38 -12.47 16.45
C GLY A 272 7.66 -12.40 17.29
N GLY A 273 8.73 -13.07 16.89
CA GLY A 273 9.94 -13.18 17.69
C GLY A 273 9.69 -13.97 18.98
N LEU A 274 10.20 -13.50 20.13
CA LEU A 274 9.94 -14.17 21.42
C LEU A 274 8.50 -13.97 21.92
N SER A 275 7.78 -12.94 21.47
CA SER A 275 6.32 -12.83 21.62
C SER A 275 5.62 -13.64 20.51
N LEU A 276 5.85 -14.94 20.51
CA LEU A 276 5.58 -15.86 19.43
C LEU A 276 4.08 -15.93 19.06
N LYS A 277 3.78 -15.78 17.78
CA LYS A 277 2.43 -15.95 17.23
C LYS A 277 1.97 -17.40 17.34
N THR A 278 0.65 -17.61 17.37
CA THR A 278 0.08 -18.95 17.18
C THR A 278 0.39 -19.47 15.77
N GLY A 279 0.38 -20.80 15.58
CA GLY A 279 0.63 -21.39 14.25
C GLY A 279 -0.29 -20.82 13.18
N SER A 280 -1.61 -20.75 13.44
CA SER A 280 -2.58 -20.17 12.49
C SER A 280 -2.36 -18.66 12.24
N GLY A 281 -1.94 -17.90 13.26
CA GLY A 281 -1.59 -16.49 13.11
C GLY A 281 -0.32 -16.28 12.27
N MET A 282 0.56 -17.29 12.21
CA MET A 282 1.84 -17.22 11.51
C MET A 282 1.75 -17.62 10.02
N GLU A 283 0.80 -18.47 9.64
CA GLU A 283 0.68 -19.05 8.28
C GLU A 283 0.69 -18.01 7.15
N THR A 284 0.15 -16.83 7.42
CA THR A 284 0.03 -15.77 6.41
C THR A 284 1.13 -14.71 6.51
N MET A 285 2.05 -14.80 7.45
CA MET A 285 3.03 -13.76 7.76
C MET A 285 4.13 -13.58 6.71
N LYS A 286 4.15 -14.39 5.66
CA LYS A 286 4.90 -14.06 4.43
C LYS A 286 4.39 -12.79 3.76
N THR A 287 3.20 -12.29 4.11
CA THR A 287 2.59 -11.07 3.55
C THR A 287 3.00 -9.80 4.29
N ASP A 288 3.77 -9.90 5.37
CA ASP A 288 4.10 -8.79 6.27
C ASP A 288 5.12 -7.78 5.70
N MET A 289 5.43 -7.93 4.43
CA MET A 289 6.23 -7.02 3.61
C MET A 289 5.43 -6.36 2.48
N SER A 290 4.09 -6.41 2.53
CA SER A 290 3.23 -5.87 1.48
C SER A 290 3.40 -4.36 1.28
N GLY A 291 3.65 -3.59 2.36
CA GLY A 291 3.95 -2.16 2.27
C GLY A 291 5.23 -1.90 1.47
N GLY A 292 6.29 -2.66 1.76
CA GLY A 292 7.55 -2.58 1.02
C GLY A 292 7.40 -2.99 -0.45
N ALA A 293 6.61 -4.06 -0.72
CA ALA A 293 6.32 -4.49 -2.09
C ALA A 293 5.57 -3.41 -2.88
N ALA A 294 4.57 -2.76 -2.27
CA ALA A 294 3.82 -1.67 -2.91
C ALA A 294 4.71 -0.47 -3.24
N VAL A 295 5.58 -0.08 -2.31
CA VAL A 295 6.55 1.02 -2.52
C VAL A 295 7.51 0.70 -3.66
N ILE A 296 8.11 -0.49 -3.68
CA ILE A 296 9.04 -0.90 -4.75
C ILE A 296 8.33 -0.93 -6.10
N ALA A 297 7.11 -1.49 -6.14
CA ALA A 297 6.31 -1.57 -7.36
C ALA A 297 5.98 -0.19 -7.93
N ALA A 298 5.53 0.74 -7.08
CA ALA A 298 5.25 2.12 -7.48
C ALA A 298 6.50 2.82 -8.03
N MET A 299 7.66 2.69 -7.36
CA MET A 299 8.91 3.27 -7.82
C MET A 299 9.29 2.84 -9.25
N GLY A 300 8.99 1.59 -9.62
CA GLY A 300 9.29 1.06 -10.97
C GLY A 300 8.47 1.69 -12.10
N THR A 301 7.42 2.42 -11.78
CA THR A 301 6.52 3.03 -12.78
C THR A 301 6.84 4.50 -13.11
N LEU A 302 7.59 5.19 -12.25
CA LEU A 302 7.68 6.65 -12.25
C LEU A 302 8.15 7.25 -13.56
N ALA A 303 9.20 6.71 -14.15
CA ALA A 303 9.72 7.21 -15.43
C ALA A 303 8.77 6.90 -16.60
N LYS A 304 8.16 5.70 -16.61
CA LYS A 304 7.17 5.31 -17.64
C LYS A 304 5.93 6.19 -17.61
N LEU A 305 5.55 6.68 -16.42
CA LEU A 305 4.40 7.56 -16.22
C LEU A 305 4.76 9.05 -16.29
N GLY A 306 6.01 9.38 -16.59
CA GLY A 306 6.44 10.76 -16.79
C GLY A 306 6.42 11.61 -15.52
N VAL A 307 6.62 11.01 -14.35
CA VAL A 307 6.70 11.73 -13.07
C VAL A 307 7.85 12.73 -13.07
N ARG A 308 7.57 14.00 -12.78
CA ARG A 308 8.52 15.12 -12.96
C ARG A 308 9.15 15.63 -11.67
N HIS A 309 8.69 15.19 -10.49
CA HIS A 309 9.27 15.57 -9.20
C HIS A 309 10.16 14.46 -8.63
N LYS A 310 10.96 14.82 -7.63
CA LYS A 310 11.84 13.88 -6.94
C LYS A 310 11.02 12.95 -6.04
N VAL A 311 11.34 11.66 -6.05
CA VAL A 311 10.76 10.68 -5.13
C VAL A 311 11.88 9.87 -4.51
N ASN A 312 11.90 9.82 -3.18
CA ASN A 312 12.76 8.91 -2.41
C ASN A 312 11.91 7.81 -1.80
N ALA A 313 12.45 6.60 -1.72
CA ALA A 313 11.74 5.51 -1.05
C ALA A 313 12.69 4.72 -0.13
N TYR A 314 12.12 4.23 0.98
CA TYR A 314 12.84 3.59 2.08
C TYR A 314 12.11 2.31 2.46
N VAL A 315 12.79 1.16 2.35
CA VAL A 315 12.21 -0.14 2.71
C VAL A 315 13.20 -0.90 3.57
N PRO A 316 13.02 -0.90 4.90
CA PRO A 316 13.76 -1.79 5.80
C PRO A 316 13.31 -3.24 5.57
N LEU A 317 14.25 -4.15 5.36
CA LEU A 317 14.02 -5.56 5.11
C LEU A 317 14.60 -6.40 6.24
N VAL A 318 13.72 -7.07 6.98
CA VAL A 318 14.08 -7.92 8.12
C VAL A 318 13.24 -9.19 8.13
N GLU A 319 13.70 -10.18 8.87
CA GLU A 319 12.92 -11.35 9.28
C GLU A 319 12.84 -11.35 10.80
N ASN A 320 11.65 -11.44 11.39
CA ASN A 320 11.43 -11.46 12.83
C ASN A 320 11.32 -12.91 13.33
N MET A 321 12.37 -13.42 13.97
CA MET A 321 12.48 -14.82 14.38
C MET A 321 12.87 -14.95 15.86
N PRO A 322 12.38 -16.01 16.56
CA PRO A 322 12.85 -16.37 17.88
C PRO A 322 14.21 -17.09 17.78
N SER A 323 15.15 -16.68 18.61
CA SER A 323 16.46 -17.36 18.74
C SER A 323 17.18 -16.91 20.01
N GLY A 324 18.34 -17.48 20.30
CA GLY A 324 19.18 -17.06 21.41
C GLY A 324 19.74 -15.63 21.27
N THR A 325 19.69 -15.06 20.08
CA THR A 325 20.13 -13.67 19.80
C THR A 325 18.97 -12.71 19.57
N ALA A 326 17.70 -13.19 19.62
CA ALA A 326 16.56 -12.34 19.38
C ALA A 326 16.41 -11.24 20.44
N ILE A 327 15.79 -10.12 20.03
CA ILE A 327 15.38 -9.08 20.96
C ILE A 327 14.38 -9.63 21.96
N ARG A 328 14.49 -9.23 23.23
CA ARG A 328 13.66 -9.72 24.35
C ARG A 328 12.72 -8.64 24.82
N PRO A 329 11.54 -8.98 25.30
CA PRO A 329 10.73 -8.03 26.08
C PRO A 329 11.56 -7.45 27.24
N GLY A 330 11.57 -6.10 27.36
CA GLY A 330 12.39 -5.35 28.29
C GLY A 330 13.71 -4.82 27.71
N ASP A 331 14.16 -5.27 26.54
CA ASP A 331 15.31 -4.67 25.86
C ASP A 331 14.98 -3.25 25.38
N VAL A 332 16.00 -2.37 25.35
CA VAL A 332 15.86 -0.98 24.89
C VAL A 332 16.63 -0.78 23.60
N LEU A 333 15.96 -0.31 22.55
CA LEU A 333 16.55 0.05 21.27
C LEU A 333 16.78 1.55 21.19
N LYS A 334 17.88 1.96 20.53
CA LYS A 334 18.12 3.35 20.17
C LYS A 334 17.86 3.53 18.66
N ILE A 335 16.79 4.23 18.34
CA ILE A 335 16.36 4.51 16.96
C ILE A 335 17.25 5.56 16.31
N ARG A 336 17.23 5.65 14.99
CA ARG A 336 18.04 6.56 14.17
C ARG A 336 18.03 8.00 14.67
N ASN A 337 16.88 8.57 15.03
CA ASN A 337 16.74 9.94 15.51
C ASN A 337 17.28 10.16 16.93
N GLY A 338 17.79 9.12 17.59
CA GLY A 338 18.38 9.15 18.93
C GLY A 338 17.42 8.78 20.05
N LYS A 339 16.10 8.72 19.82
CA LYS A 339 15.13 8.26 20.81
C LYS A 339 15.36 6.80 21.16
N THR A 340 15.10 6.49 22.44
CA THR A 340 15.14 5.12 22.97
C THR A 340 13.75 4.54 23.06
N VAL A 341 13.62 3.24 22.76
CA VAL A 341 12.34 2.52 22.78
C VAL A 341 12.49 1.23 23.56
N GLU A 342 11.75 1.09 24.64
CA GLU A 342 11.57 -0.16 25.36
C GLU A 342 10.66 -1.10 24.56
N VAL A 343 11.14 -2.30 24.30
CA VAL A 343 10.40 -3.33 23.54
C VAL A 343 9.69 -4.23 24.53
N LEU A 344 8.38 -4.06 24.72
CA LEU A 344 7.56 -4.92 25.58
C LEU A 344 6.85 -6.03 24.82
N ASN A 345 6.76 -5.92 23.49
CA ASN A 345 6.21 -6.95 22.62
C ASN A 345 7.02 -7.01 21.34
N THR A 346 7.68 -8.14 21.11
CA THR A 346 8.50 -8.33 19.92
C THR A 346 7.68 -8.59 18.64
N ASP A 347 6.36 -8.82 18.76
CA ASP A 347 5.39 -8.89 17.66
C ASP A 347 4.87 -7.51 17.21
N ALA A 348 5.37 -6.44 17.84
CA ALA A 348 5.18 -5.05 17.41
C ALA A 348 6.49 -4.49 16.80
N GLU A 349 7.09 -5.25 15.91
CA GLU A 349 8.40 -5.05 15.27
C GLU A 349 8.33 -4.08 14.08
N GLY A 350 7.22 -4.10 13.33
CA GLY A 350 7.06 -3.29 12.13
C GLY A 350 7.23 -1.80 12.40
N ARG A 351 6.68 -1.30 13.50
CA ARG A 351 6.83 0.09 13.89
C ARG A 351 8.26 0.47 14.29
N LEU A 352 9.05 -0.48 14.78
CA LEU A 352 10.46 -0.27 15.15
C LEU A 352 11.34 -0.05 13.90
N ILE A 353 11.17 -0.86 12.87
CA ILE A 353 11.91 -0.70 11.62
C ILE A 353 11.44 0.52 10.83
N LEU A 354 10.14 0.85 10.87
CA LEU A 354 9.59 2.06 10.27
C LEU A 354 10.10 3.33 10.95
N ALA A 355 10.31 3.30 12.27
CA ALA A 355 10.86 4.43 13.03
C ALA A 355 12.22 4.87 12.48
N ASP A 356 13.12 3.94 12.14
CA ASP A 356 14.39 4.25 11.49
C ASP A 356 14.19 4.85 10.08
N ALA A 357 13.29 4.25 9.29
CA ALA A 357 13.04 4.69 7.92
C ALA A 357 12.40 6.09 7.87
N LEU A 358 11.44 6.39 8.76
CA LEU A 358 10.80 7.70 8.90
C LEU A 358 11.81 8.77 9.34
N SER A 359 12.67 8.44 10.32
CA SER A 359 13.74 9.33 10.76
C SER A 359 14.69 9.67 9.61
N LEU A 360 15.08 8.67 8.82
CA LEU A 360 15.96 8.87 7.67
C LEU A 360 15.29 9.69 6.57
N ALA A 361 14.00 9.48 6.29
CA ALA A 361 13.23 10.27 5.33
C ALA A 361 13.15 11.76 5.74
N CYS A 362 12.99 12.05 7.03
CA CYS A 362 13.03 13.41 7.56
C CYS A 362 14.43 14.04 7.40
N GLU A 363 15.50 13.30 7.75
CA GLU A 363 16.89 13.76 7.62
C GLU A 363 17.28 14.05 6.15
N ASP A 364 16.78 13.26 5.22
CA ASP A 364 16.99 13.47 3.76
C ASP A 364 16.15 14.63 3.20
N GLY A 365 15.38 15.32 4.03
CA GLY A 365 14.68 16.56 3.67
C GLY A 365 13.44 16.35 2.80
N ALA A 366 12.65 15.34 3.05
CA ALA A 366 11.39 15.10 2.34
C ALA A 366 10.46 16.33 2.38
N ALA A 367 9.66 16.54 1.32
CA ALA A 367 8.58 17.53 1.31
C ALA A 367 7.36 17.04 2.10
N ALA A 368 7.05 15.76 1.95
CA ALA A 368 6.02 15.03 2.68
C ALA A 368 6.41 13.55 2.72
N ILE A 369 5.83 12.80 3.65
CA ILE A 369 6.07 11.37 3.82
C ILE A 369 4.73 10.62 3.78
N VAL A 370 4.68 9.50 3.08
CA VAL A 370 3.62 8.49 3.24
C VAL A 370 4.26 7.14 3.53
N ASP A 371 3.79 6.46 4.57
CA ASP A 371 4.23 5.09 4.84
C ASP A 371 3.07 4.09 4.78
N LEU A 372 3.40 2.87 4.35
CA LEU A 372 2.47 1.75 4.23
C LEU A 372 2.99 0.55 5.01
N ALA A 373 2.13 -0.01 5.84
CA ALA A 373 2.49 -1.19 6.61
C ALA A 373 1.28 -2.09 6.91
N THR A 374 1.49 -3.39 6.88
CA THR A 374 0.66 -4.38 7.55
C THR A 374 0.97 -4.28 9.05
N LEU A 375 0.36 -3.28 9.72
CA LEU A 375 0.89 -2.86 11.01
C LEU A 375 0.13 -3.45 12.19
N THR A 376 -1.22 -3.40 12.15
CA THR A 376 -1.99 -3.79 13.35
C THR A 376 -3.20 -4.67 13.04
N GLY A 377 -3.34 -5.75 13.82
CA GLY A 377 -4.60 -6.49 13.88
C GLY A 377 -5.76 -5.63 14.39
N ALA A 378 -5.48 -4.62 15.21
CA ALA A 378 -6.48 -3.68 15.71
C ALA A 378 -7.14 -2.86 14.58
N CYS A 379 -6.41 -2.51 13.53
CA CYS A 379 -6.98 -1.86 12.35
C CYS A 379 -7.94 -2.80 11.62
N MET A 380 -7.59 -4.09 11.47
CA MET A 380 -8.48 -5.10 10.89
C MET A 380 -9.77 -5.29 11.71
N VAL A 381 -9.66 -5.29 13.03
CA VAL A 381 -10.83 -5.39 13.92
C VAL A 381 -11.77 -4.18 13.74
N ALA A 382 -11.20 -2.99 13.54
CA ALA A 382 -11.97 -1.76 13.39
C ALA A 382 -12.60 -1.58 11.99
N LEU A 383 -11.87 -1.93 10.91
CA LEU A 383 -12.22 -1.59 9.53
C LEU A 383 -12.45 -2.80 8.62
N GLY A 384 -12.25 -4.01 9.14
CA GLY A 384 -12.35 -5.25 8.35
C GLY A 384 -11.13 -5.49 7.45
N ASP A 385 -11.32 -6.36 6.45
CA ASP A 385 -10.25 -6.84 5.58
C ASP A 385 -10.21 -6.15 4.20
N LYS A 386 -11.02 -5.10 3.99
CA LYS A 386 -11.11 -4.40 2.69
C LYS A 386 -10.68 -2.94 2.75
N ILE A 387 -10.64 -2.34 3.94
CA ILE A 387 -10.40 -0.91 4.13
C ILE A 387 -9.11 -0.71 4.91
N ALA A 388 -8.21 0.14 4.42
CA ALA A 388 -7.02 0.52 5.16
C ALA A 388 -7.30 1.69 6.13
N GLY A 389 -6.60 1.71 7.26
CA GLY A 389 -6.61 2.87 8.16
C GLY A 389 -5.69 3.98 7.63
N LEU A 390 -6.19 5.21 7.51
CA LEU A 390 -5.41 6.38 7.14
C LEU A 390 -5.24 7.30 8.35
N MET A 391 -4.01 7.47 8.83
CA MET A 391 -3.67 8.40 9.90
C MET A 391 -2.71 9.46 9.38
N ALA A 392 -2.89 10.73 9.77
CA ALA A 392 -2.02 11.80 9.32
C ALA A 392 -1.91 12.91 10.36
N ASN A 393 -0.78 13.64 10.35
CA ASN A 393 -0.55 14.80 11.20
C ASN A 393 -0.89 16.14 10.52
N ASP A 394 -1.24 16.10 9.22
CA ASP A 394 -1.65 17.25 8.42
C ASP A 394 -2.90 16.92 7.59
N GLY A 395 -3.91 17.80 7.67
CA GLY A 395 -5.21 17.58 7.03
C GLY A 395 -5.14 17.63 5.52
N ALA A 396 -4.42 18.59 4.95
CA ALA A 396 -4.32 18.74 3.49
C ALA A 396 -3.56 17.55 2.87
N TRP A 397 -2.51 17.07 3.57
CA TRP A 397 -1.78 15.88 3.14
C TRP A 397 -2.65 14.61 3.23
N ARG A 398 -3.42 14.44 4.33
CA ARG A 398 -4.40 13.37 4.45
C ARG A 398 -5.36 13.34 3.26
N ASP A 399 -5.90 14.50 2.90
CA ASP A 399 -6.92 14.62 1.85
C ASP A 399 -6.33 14.30 0.46
N GLN A 400 -5.06 14.65 0.21
CA GLN A 400 -4.35 14.20 -1.01
C GLN A 400 -4.20 12.68 -1.07
N VAL A 401 -3.78 12.04 0.04
CA VAL A 401 -3.62 10.58 0.10
C VAL A 401 -4.97 9.88 -0.07
N GLN A 402 -6.02 10.38 0.57
CA GLN A 402 -7.39 9.85 0.42
C GLN A 402 -7.88 9.99 -1.02
N THR A 403 -7.73 11.16 -1.63
CA THR A 403 -8.11 11.39 -3.04
C THR A 403 -7.39 10.43 -3.99
N ALA A 404 -6.11 10.16 -3.74
CA ALA A 404 -5.35 9.19 -4.52
C ALA A 404 -5.89 7.75 -4.36
N ALA A 405 -6.25 7.37 -3.14
CA ALA A 405 -6.84 6.08 -2.83
C ALA A 405 -8.21 5.90 -3.48
N ASP A 406 -9.05 6.93 -3.44
CA ASP A 406 -10.38 6.93 -4.08
C ASP A 406 -10.27 6.75 -5.60
N ARG A 407 -9.36 7.48 -6.26
CA ARG A 407 -9.09 7.32 -7.71
C ARG A 407 -8.57 5.93 -8.06
N ALA A 408 -7.74 5.38 -7.18
CA ALA A 408 -7.21 4.03 -7.33
C ALA A 408 -8.27 2.94 -7.12
N GLY A 409 -9.38 3.24 -6.44
CA GLY A 409 -10.36 2.23 -5.99
C GLY A 409 -9.76 1.32 -4.89
N GLU A 410 -8.90 1.88 -4.04
CA GLU A 410 -8.30 1.21 -2.88
C GLU A 410 -8.82 1.91 -1.61
N PRO A 411 -9.91 1.40 -0.99
CA PRO A 411 -10.60 2.14 0.05
C PRO A 411 -9.75 2.36 1.29
N VAL A 412 -9.76 3.60 1.78
CA VAL A 412 -9.12 4.00 3.04
C VAL A 412 -10.12 4.72 3.94
N TRP A 413 -9.92 4.66 5.25
CA TRP A 413 -10.75 5.38 6.21
C TRP A 413 -9.88 6.17 7.19
N PRO A 414 -10.13 7.50 7.36
CA PRO A 414 -9.37 8.32 8.30
C PRO A 414 -9.57 7.88 9.73
N LEU A 415 -8.49 7.63 10.45
CA LEU A 415 -8.44 7.37 11.87
C LEU A 415 -7.72 8.51 12.60
N PRO A 416 -8.15 8.92 13.82
CA PRO A 416 -7.56 10.04 14.53
C PRO A 416 -6.21 9.68 15.17
N LEU A 417 -5.42 10.73 15.46
CA LEU A 417 -4.21 10.66 16.29
C LEU A 417 -4.45 11.47 17.60
N PRO A 418 -5.18 10.93 18.57
CA PRO A 418 -5.56 11.65 19.79
C PRO A 418 -4.36 11.85 20.70
N LYS A 419 -4.01 13.11 20.99
CA LYS A 419 -2.82 13.48 21.80
C LYS A 419 -2.85 12.88 23.19
N GLU A 420 -4.03 12.68 23.76
CA GLU A 420 -4.24 12.08 25.09
C GLU A 420 -3.72 10.65 25.18
N TYR A 421 -3.71 9.91 24.04
CA TYR A 421 -3.23 8.52 24.02
C TYR A 421 -1.70 8.43 23.95
N ARG A 422 -1.00 9.55 23.68
CA ARG A 422 0.48 9.57 23.68
C ARG A 422 1.07 9.07 25.01
N LYS A 423 0.44 9.39 26.13
CA LYS A 423 0.85 8.94 27.47
C LYS A 423 0.86 7.40 27.61
N LEU A 424 0.05 6.68 26.82
CA LEU A 424 0.03 5.21 26.84
C LEU A 424 1.32 4.58 26.30
N LEU A 425 2.16 5.37 25.65
CA LEU A 425 3.47 4.96 25.08
C LEU A 425 4.65 5.39 25.96
N GLU A 426 4.42 6.00 27.15
CA GLU A 426 5.48 6.37 28.06
C GLU A 426 6.11 5.13 28.69
N SER A 427 7.44 5.08 28.76
CA SER A 427 8.23 4.05 29.42
C SER A 427 8.87 4.64 30.68
N GLU A 428 9.12 3.81 31.68
CA GLU A 428 9.84 4.20 32.89
C GLU A 428 11.36 4.22 32.70
N ILE A 429 11.87 3.52 31.66
CA ILE A 429 13.31 3.32 31.45
C ILE A 429 13.81 3.84 30.09
N ALA A 430 12.90 4.23 29.19
CA ALA A 430 13.21 4.74 27.85
C ALA A 430 12.30 5.94 27.50
N ASP A 431 12.55 6.60 26.36
CA ASP A 431 11.69 7.71 25.91
C ASP A 431 10.28 7.23 25.55
N LEU A 432 10.16 5.98 25.08
CA LEU A 432 8.92 5.35 24.61
C LEU A 432 8.94 3.85 24.91
N LYS A 433 7.77 3.23 24.90
CA LYS A 433 7.61 1.78 24.73
C LYS A 433 6.89 1.46 23.42
N ASN A 434 7.15 0.28 22.84
CA ASN A 434 6.65 -0.05 21.51
C ASN A 434 5.17 -0.47 21.45
N ILE A 435 4.52 -0.71 22.59
CA ILE A 435 3.09 -1.01 22.69
C ILE A 435 2.43 -0.17 23.78
N SER A 436 1.11 0.05 23.64
CA SER A 436 0.31 0.70 24.69
C SER A 436 -0.06 -0.26 25.81
N SER A 437 -0.24 0.27 27.02
CA SER A 437 -0.86 -0.46 28.12
C SER A 437 -2.37 -0.58 27.89
N GLY A 438 -2.98 -1.68 28.30
CA GLY A 438 -4.44 -1.84 28.37
C GLY A 438 -5.14 -2.42 27.14
N GLY A 439 -4.44 -2.71 26.02
CA GLY A 439 -4.97 -3.48 24.89
C GLY A 439 -5.99 -2.77 23.98
N TYR A 440 -6.39 -1.52 24.27
CA TYR A 440 -7.33 -0.74 23.47
C TYR A 440 -6.63 0.29 22.59
N GLY A 441 -7.28 0.69 21.49
CA GLY A 441 -6.79 1.72 20.58
C GLY A 441 -5.47 1.38 19.89
N GLY A 442 -5.19 0.11 19.67
CA GLY A 442 -3.90 -0.37 19.16
C GLY A 442 -3.47 0.24 17.83
N ALA A 443 -4.41 0.49 16.90
CA ALA A 443 -4.13 1.18 15.65
C ALA A 443 -3.71 2.63 15.88
N LEU A 444 -4.44 3.36 16.74
CA LEU A 444 -4.18 4.77 17.02
C LEU A 444 -2.84 4.96 17.75
N THR A 445 -2.55 4.10 18.72
CA THR A 445 -1.27 4.16 19.46
C THR A 445 -0.10 3.74 18.60
N ALA A 446 -0.29 2.84 17.61
CA ALA A 446 0.73 2.54 16.61
C ALA A 446 1.03 3.75 15.71
N GLY A 447 -0.01 4.45 15.23
CA GLY A 447 0.15 5.71 14.49
C GLY A 447 0.85 6.80 15.31
N LEU A 448 0.45 6.98 16.58
CA LEU A 448 1.11 7.92 17.51
C LEU A 448 2.58 7.55 17.76
N PHE A 449 2.90 6.25 17.84
CA PHE A 449 4.28 5.79 17.95
C PHE A 449 5.09 6.19 16.70
N LEU A 450 4.58 5.94 15.50
CA LEU A 450 5.27 6.31 14.25
C LEU A 450 5.47 7.83 14.15
N GLN A 451 4.49 8.63 14.56
CA GLN A 451 4.56 10.09 14.55
C GLN A 451 5.75 10.63 15.37
N GLU A 452 6.20 9.93 16.43
CA GLU A 452 7.36 10.33 17.26
C GLU A 452 8.68 10.34 16.48
N PHE A 453 8.74 9.69 15.32
CA PHE A 453 9.92 9.60 14.47
C PHE A 453 9.82 10.49 13.21
N VAL A 454 8.77 11.27 13.14
CA VAL A 454 8.55 12.32 12.13
C VAL A 454 8.78 13.69 12.77
N THR A 455 9.50 14.58 12.08
CA THR A 455 9.69 15.94 12.60
C THR A 455 8.36 16.71 12.65
N PRO A 456 8.13 17.60 13.66
CA PRO A 456 6.81 18.21 13.89
C PRO A 456 6.21 18.99 12.70
N ASP A 457 7.05 19.53 11.83
CA ASP A 457 6.70 20.34 10.66
C ASP A 457 6.63 19.52 9.34
N MET A 458 6.90 18.22 9.42
CA MET A 458 6.88 17.32 8.29
C MET A 458 5.47 16.77 8.05
N PRO A 459 4.80 17.07 6.92
CA PRO A 459 3.54 16.40 6.56
C PRO A 459 3.77 14.90 6.41
N TRP A 460 3.00 14.13 7.16
CA TRP A 460 3.11 12.68 7.19
C TRP A 460 1.74 12.02 7.23
N ALA A 461 1.63 10.90 6.50
CA ALA A 461 0.48 10.01 6.53
C ALA A 461 0.94 8.56 6.63
N HIS A 462 0.20 7.77 7.39
CA HIS A 462 0.36 6.33 7.56
C HIS A 462 -0.86 5.60 7.01
N LEU A 463 -0.62 4.59 6.17
CA LEU A 463 -1.63 3.65 5.71
C LEU A 463 -1.41 2.29 6.40
N ASP A 464 -2.30 1.96 7.36
CA ASP A 464 -2.33 0.61 7.93
C ASP A 464 -3.11 -0.31 7.00
N ILE A 465 -2.37 -1.08 6.21
CA ILE A 465 -2.91 -1.99 5.19
C ILE A 465 -3.03 -3.45 5.68
N ALA A 466 -3.00 -3.68 6.99
CA ALA A 466 -3.07 -5.04 7.56
C ALA A 466 -4.29 -5.82 7.05
N GLY A 467 -5.45 -5.16 6.89
CA GLY A 467 -6.66 -5.76 6.32
C GLY A 467 -6.52 -6.05 4.83
N PRO A 468 -6.43 -5.01 3.98
CA PRO A 468 -6.57 -5.18 2.52
C PRO A 468 -5.32 -5.70 1.81
N ALA A 469 -4.19 -5.90 2.49
CA ALA A 469 -2.98 -6.45 1.87
C ALA A 469 -3.15 -7.87 1.33
N ARG A 470 -4.13 -8.64 1.87
CA ARG A 470 -4.38 -10.03 1.53
C ARG A 470 -5.87 -10.31 1.40
N ALA A 471 -6.26 -11.04 0.36
CA ALA A 471 -7.62 -11.56 0.18
C ALA A 471 -7.71 -13.03 0.62
N ASN A 472 -8.81 -13.39 1.30
CA ASN A 472 -9.09 -14.76 1.73
C ASN A 472 -9.70 -15.61 0.61
N GLY A 473 -10.26 -14.98 -0.41
CA GLY A 473 -10.88 -15.58 -1.58
C GLY A 473 -10.94 -14.60 -2.75
N ASP A 474 -11.50 -15.04 -3.85
CA ASP A 474 -11.70 -14.21 -5.05
C ASP A 474 -12.86 -13.25 -4.85
N ASP A 475 -12.64 -11.96 -5.19
CA ASP A 475 -13.66 -10.91 -5.20
C ASP A 475 -13.32 -9.88 -6.29
N GLY A 476 -14.11 -9.82 -7.36
CA GLY A 476 -13.82 -8.97 -8.53
C GLY A 476 -12.42 -9.23 -9.10
N TYR A 477 -11.55 -8.23 -9.07
CA TYR A 477 -10.15 -8.35 -9.51
C TYR A 477 -9.19 -8.85 -8.40
N LEU A 478 -9.67 -9.02 -7.18
CA LEU A 478 -8.88 -9.64 -6.12
C LEU A 478 -8.88 -11.15 -6.30
N VAL A 479 -7.72 -11.76 -6.06
CA VAL A 479 -7.50 -13.19 -6.07
C VAL A 479 -6.95 -13.59 -4.70
N LYS A 480 -7.26 -14.79 -4.22
CA LYS A 480 -6.74 -15.30 -2.94
C LYS A 480 -5.23 -15.10 -2.82
N GLY A 481 -4.78 -14.49 -1.73
CA GLY A 481 -3.37 -14.14 -1.49
C GLY A 481 -3.13 -12.64 -1.52
N GLY A 482 -1.92 -12.22 -1.85
CA GLY A 482 -1.53 -10.81 -1.92
C GLY A 482 -2.37 -10.03 -2.93
N THR A 483 -2.88 -8.88 -2.51
CA THR A 483 -3.77 -8.05 -3.33
C THR A 483 -3.06 -7.00 -4.17
N GLY A 484 -1.84 -6.61 -3.77
CA GLY A 484 -1.12 -5.47 -4.31
C GLY A 484 -1.70 -4.13 -3.86
N PHE A 485 -2.49 -4.11 -2.76
CA PHE A 485 -3.06 -2.89 -2.19
C PHE A 485 -1.98 -1.85 -1.90
N GLY A 486 -2.28 -0.61 -2.18
CA GLY A 486 -1.37 0.52 -2.03
C GLY A 486 -0.53 0.82 -3.27
N VAL A 487 -0.33 -0.12 -4.19
CA VAL A 487 0.42 0.14 -5.44
C VAL A 487 -0.25 1.22 -6.27
N ARG A 488 -1.55 1.08 -6.53
CA ARG A 488 -2.34 2.02 -7.34
C ARG A 488 -2.49 3.36 -6.64
N THR A 489 -2.74 3.34 -5.32
CA THR A 489 -2.80 4.55 -4.49
C THR A 489 -1.48 5.33 -4.54
N LEU A 490 -0.34 4.66 -4.37
CA LEU A 490 0.97 5.33 -4.44
C LEU A 490 1.25 5.91 -5.84
N ILE A 491 0.89 5.19 -6.91
CA ILE A 491 1.06 5.68 -8.28
C ILE A 491 0.18 6.91 -8.52
N GLU A 492 -1.10 6.90 -8.08
CA GLU A 492 -1.99 8.06 -8.18
C GLU A 492 -1.46 9.24 -7.36
N LEU A 493 -1.02 8.99 -6.13
CA LEU A 493 -0.46 10.01 -5.24
C LEU A 493 0.79 10.65 -5.85
N VAL A 494 1.75 9.83 -6.30
CA VAL A 494 3.00 10.33 -6.89
C VAL A 494 2.74 11.09 -8.19
N THR A 495 1.83 10.63 -9.04
CA THR A 495 1.53 11.29 -10.31
C THR A 495 0.90 12.68 -10.12
N ASN A 496 0.08 12.84 -9.07
CA ASN A 496 -0.69 14.05 -8.77
C ASN A 496 -0.16 14.78 -7.52
N PHE A 497 1.08 14.53 -7.13
CA PHE A 497 1.65 15.11 -5.92
C PHE A 497 1.73 16.62 -6.00
N ASP A 498 1.11 17.29 -5.02
CA ASP A 498 1.27 18.71 -4.73
C ASP A 498 1.92 18.85 -3.35
N ALA A 499 3.07 19.52 -3.31
CA ALA A 499 3.84 19.62 -2.08
C ALA A 499 3.08 20.46 -1.04
N PRO A 500 2.66 19.88 0.10
CA PRO A 500 1.95 20.66 1.10
C PRO A 500 2.83 21.75 1.68
N ALA A 501 2.22 22.90 2.02
CA ALA A 501 2.94 24.00 2.65
C ALA A 501 3.47 23.56 4.02
N ARG A 502 4.79 23.62 4.24
CA ARG A 502 5.38 23.35 5.55
C ARG A 502 4.91 24.41 6.55
N LYS A 503 4.41 23.99 7.69
CA LYS A 503 4.15 24.87 8.82
C LYS A 503 5.48 25.50 9.24
N ALA A 504 5.54 26.84 9.33
CA ALA A 504 6.74 27.50 9.83
C ALA A 504 7.09 26.92 11.21
N PRO A 505 8.38 26.58 11.48
CA PRO A 505 8.76 26.03 12.78
C PRO A 505 8.28 26.99 13.86
N ALA A 506 7.52 26.48 14.85
CA ALA A 506 7.09 27.26 15.99
C ALA A 506 8.35 27.91 16.59
N LYS A 507 8.40 29.24 16.62
CA LYS A 507 9.53 29.98 17.23
C LYS A 507 9.71 29.39 18.63
N LYS A 508 10.81 28.66 18.85
CA LYS A 508 11.18 28.20 20.20
C LYS A 508 11.12 29.44 21.07
N ALA A 509 10.16 29.49 22.01
CA ALA A 509 10.13 30.54 23.01
C ALA A 509 11.52 30.54 23.64
N ARG A 510 12.27 31.62 23.44
CA ARG A 510 13.56 31.80 24.09
C ARG A 510 13.30 31.62 25.56
N ALA A 511 13.78 30.51 26.14
CA ALA A 511 13.78 30.34 27.60
C ALA A 511 14.41 31.60 28.18
N LYS A 512 13.62 32.37 28.91
CA LYS A 512 14.14 33.51 29.69
C LYS A 512 15.17 32.93 30.63
N VAL A 513 16.44 33.17 30.37
CA VAL A 513 17.52 32.88 31.28
C VAL A 513 17.17 33.58 32.59
N PRO A 514 17.01 32.86 33.72
CA PRO A 514 16.74 33.53 34.96
C PRO A 514 17.91 34.45 35.30
N ALA A 515 17.62 35.74 35.53
CA ALA A 515 18.61 36.73 35.89
C ALA A 515 19.35 36.21 37.14
N LYS A 516 20.68 36.10 37.05
CA LYS A 516 21.55 35.81 38.21
C LYS A 516 21.28 36.85 39.29
N LYS A 517 20.69 36.44 40.44
CA LYS A 517 20.59 37.24 41.65
C LYS A 517 22.01 37.59 42.09
N ALA A 518 22.27 38.90 42.25
CA ALA A 518 23.51 39.41 42.79
C ALA A 518 23.72 38.92 44.23
N PRO A 519 24.98 38.69 44.69
CA PRO A 519 25.25 38.15 46.01
C PRO A 519 24.89 39.20 47.09
N ALA A 520 24.06 38.79 48.08
CA ALA A 520 23.72 39.60 49.21
C ALA A 520 24.95 39.86 50.11
N LYS A 521 25.22 41.14 50.44
CA LYS A 521 26.25 41.55 51.37
C LYS A 521 25.99 40.96 52.78
N LYS A 522 26.98 40.25 53.33
CA LYS A 522 27.01 39.79 54.72
C LYS A 522 27.08 40.96 55.64
N VAL A 523 26.05 41.16 56.44
CA VAL A 523 26.08 42.06 57.66
C VAL A 523 26.53 41.18 58.83
N ALA A 524 27.62 41.61 59.47
CA ALA A 524 28.17 40.97 60.65
C ALA A 524 27.27 41.27 61.89
N ALA A 525 26.77 40.24 62.55
CA ALA A 525 26.07 40.35 63.81
C ALA A 525 27.00 39.92 65.00
N LYS A 526 27.07 40.82 66.00
CA LYS A 526 27.86 40.72 67.22
C LYS A 526 27.42 39.55 68.10
N LYS A 527 28.43 38.92 68.75
CA LYS A 527 28.28 37.92 69.81
C LYS A 527 27.71 38.51 71.08
N ALA A 528 26.87 37.84 71.86
CA ALA A 528 26.61 37.94 73.25
C ALA A 528 26.42 36.56 73.93
N PRO A 529 26.67 36.39 75.23
CA PRO A 529 27.31 35.21 75.77
C PRO A 529 26.38 34.16 76.39
N ALA A 530 27.00 32.99 76.65
CA ALA A 530 26.41 31.78 77.21
C ALA A 530 25.74 31.87 78.55
N ARG A 531 24.68 31.12 78.80
CA ARG A 531 24.25 30.65 80.14
C ARG A 531 24.06 29.13 80.14
N LYS A 532 24.79 28.50 81.09
CA LYS A 532 24.71 27.09 81.51
C LYS A 532 23.41 26.79 82.24
N ALA A 533 22.79 25.63 82.06
CA ALA A 533 22.11 24.88 83.15
C ALA A 533 21.77 23.49 82.57
N THR A 534 22.47 22.48 82.95
CA THR A 534 22.25 21.39 83.92
C THR A 534 21.22 20.34 83.55
N ALA A 535 21.73 19.13 83.54
CA ALA A 535 21.16 17.84 83.35
C ALA A 535 19.97 17.48 84.26
N ARG A 536 19.12 16.53 83.75
CA ARG A 536 18.63 15.42 84.60
C ARG A 536 18.20 14.20 83.78
N LYS A 537 18.67 13.08 84.24
CA LYS A 537 18.40 11.71 83.94
C LYS A 537 16.93 11.24 84.13
N ARG A 538 16.48 10.26 83.40
CA ARG A 538 15.93 8.92 83.74
C ARG A 538 14.91 8.51 82.66
N ALA A 539 15.11 7.46 82.02
CA ALA A 539 14.92 6.01 82.26
C ALA A 539 13.45 5.55 82.15
N ARG A 540 13.10 4.92 81.16
CA ARG A 540 12.75 3.47 80.98
C ARG A 540 12.57 3.15 79.52
#